data_9fbcd5307e8085a9f2bd8fdd11db469b
#
_entry.id   9fbcd5307e8085a9f2bd8fdd11db469b
#
_cell.length_a   1.000
_cell.length_b   1.000
_cell.length_c   1.000
_cell.angle_alpha   90.00
_cell.angle_beta   90.00
_cell.angle_gamma   90.00
#
_symmetry.space_group_name_H-M   'P 1'
#
loop_
_entity.id
_entity.type
_entity.pdbx_description
1 polymer ?
#
loop_
_entity_poly.entity_id
_entity_poly.type
_entity_poly.pdbx_seq_one_letter_code
_entity_poly.pdbx_strand_id
1 'polypeptide(L)'
;AGSFGHLKAKAYRLAEGKVNDGNLPSEMTQEEAVADVRSDMLELNQHVMDALTKHDISAVSLSPHRWAKNTGKEFLGDLGVFDGAPTGIVVVTHGDVVECDPPMGFGILSGDDLVYRLATEVSGVKRLVFAMGGVEGVLSEPPTNENDEAKLITVLTRDHPFEGEHMTDMDVTGGIGLKVTRGFQVAEHGVSVHMVSGELDQRVK
;
A
#
# COMPACT_ATOMS: atom_id res chain seq x y z
N ALA A 1 -1.44 -2.56 -5.40
CA ALA A 1 -1.26 -1.71 -6.58
C ALA A 1 -0.48 -2.40 -7.70
N GLY A 2 0.06 -3.57 -7.46
CA GLY A 2 0.85 -4.30 -8.44
C GLY A 2 2.03 -3.46 -8.96
N SER A 3 2.25 -3.48 -10.27
CA SER A 3 3.36 -2.77 -10.93
C SER A 3 3.01 -1.33 -11.40
N PHE A 4 1.79 -0.86 -11.16
CA PHE A 4 1.38 0.48 -11.55
C PHE A 4 2.30 1.54 -10.95
N GLY A 5 2.94 2.33 -11.78
CA GLY A 5 3.85 3.41 -11.40
C GLY A 5 5.19 2.98 -10.76
N HIS A 6 5.35 1.73 -10.30
CA HIS A 6 6.53 1.29 -9.55
C HIS A 6 7.84 1.39 -10.33
N LEU A 7 7.87 0.91 -11.57
CA LEU A 7 9.08 0.95 -12.40
C LEU A 7 9.54 2.38 -12.64
N LYS A 8 8.59 3.26 -12.93
CA LYS A 8 8.82 4.68 -13.13
C LYS A 8 9.28 5.37 -11.84
N ALA A 9 8.59 5.10 -10.73
CA ALA A 9 8.96 5.63 -9.42
C ALA A 9 10.39 5.22 -9.02
N LYS A 10 10.79 3.98 -9.31
CA LYS A 10 12.14 3.48 -9.08
C LYS A 10 13.17 4.15 -10.00
N ALA A 11 12.90 4.21 -11.31
CA ALA A 11 13.82 4.81 -12.28
C ALA A 11 14.12 6.27 -11.97
N TYR A 12 13.12 7.04 -11.54
CA TYR A 12 13.26 8.45 -11.17
C TYR A 12 13.50 8.69 -9.68
N ARG A 13 13.76 7.64 -8.89
CA ARG A 13 14.14 7.68 -7.46
C ARG A 13 13.16 8.49 -6.60
N LEU A 14 11.86 8.40 -6.90
CA LEU A 14 10.84 9.24 -6.25
C LEU A 14 10.69 8.96 -4.74
N ALA A 15 11.08 7.77 -4.27
CA ALA A 15 11.09 7.45 -2.84
C ALA A 15 12.17 8.23 -2.06
N GLU A 16 13.21 8.70 -2.73
CA GLU A 16 14.31 9.45 -2.13
C GLU A 16 14.02 10.97 -2.09
N GLY A 17 12.92 11.39 -2.71
CA GLY A 17 12.58 12.79 -2.85
C GLY A 17 13.37 13.48 -3.96
N LYS A 18 13.55 14.79 -3.83
CA LYS A 18 14.25 15.60 -4.84
C LYS A 18 15.74 15.31 -4.82
N VAL A 19 16.27 14.75 -5.90
CA VAL A 19 17.70 14.48 -6.07
C VAL A 19 18.32 15.42 -7.12
N ASN A 20 19.57 15.79 -6.91
CA ASN A 20 20.31 16.74 -7.77
C ASN A 20 21.61 16.14 -8.32
N ASP A 21 21.73 14.82 -8.40
CA ASP A 21 22.99 14.13 -8.71
C ASP A 21 23.22 13.82 -10.19
N GLY A 22 22.30 14.21 -11.07
CA GLY A 22 22.43 14.02 -12.52
C GLY A 22 22.34 12.57 -13.00
N ASN A 23 22.04 11.60 -12.10
CA ASN A 23 21.95 10.17 -12.41
C ASN A 23 20.49 9.72 -12.68
N LEU A 24 19.65 10.64 -13.14
CA LEU A 24 18.28 10.34 -13.53
C LEU A 24 18.19 10.07 -15.03
N PRO A 25 17.19 9.29 -15.49
CA PRO A 25 16.89 9.19 -16.91
C PRO A 25 16.65 10.58 -17.53
N SER A 26 17.06 10.77 -18.78
CA SER A 26 16.98 12.07 -19.47
C SER A 26 15.65 12.32 -20.17
N GLU A 27 14.74 11.34 -20.16
CA GLU A 27 13.48 11.39 -20.90
C GLU A 27 12.48 12.38 -20.28
N MET A 28 12.55 12.58 -18.97
CA MET A 28 11.69 13.51 -18.23
C MET A 28 12.36 13.98 -16.93
N THR A 29 11.86 15.05 -16.36
CA THR A 29 12.24 15.53 -15.04
C THR A 29 11.60 14.67 -13.92
N GLN A 30 12.07 14.80 -12.68
CA GLN A 30 11.39 14.16 -11.55
C GLN A 30 9.97 14.68 -11.35
N GLU A 31 9.73 15.96 -11.56
CA GLU A 31 8.39 16.55 -11.46
C GLU A 31 7.42 15.98 -12.51
N GLU A 32 7.89 15.78 -13.75
CA GLU A 32 7.10 15.09 -14.78
C GLU A 32 6.86 13.63 -14.41
N ALA A 33 7.87 12.92 -13.87
CA ALA A 33 7.73 11.55 -13.41
C ALA A 33 6.74 11.43 -12.23
N VAL A 34 6.70 12.41 -11.32
CA VAL A 34 5.67 12.48 -10.24
C VAL A 34 4.28 12.59 -10.84
N ALA A 35 4.08 13.49 -11.82
CA ALA A 35 2.78 13.66 -12.47
C ALA A 35 2.34 12.38 -13.20
N ASP A 36 3.27 11.73 -13.86
CA ASP A 36 3.03 10.52 -14.64
C ASP A 36 2.71 9.32 -13.72
N VAL A 37 3.44 9.12 -12.61
CA VAL A 37 3.11 8.09 -11.59
C VAL A 37 1.75 8.34 -10.96
N ARG A 38 1.39 9.61 -10.67
CA ARG A 38 0.04 9.94 -10.19
C ARG A 38 -1.04 9.59 -11.22
N SER A 39 -0.76 9.80 -12.52
CA SER A 39 -1.68 9.40 -13.59
C SER A 39 -1.89 7.88 -13.61
N ASP A 40 -0.81 7.09 -13.51
CA ASP A 40 -0.89 5.63 -13.43
C ASP A 40 -1.73 5.18 -12.21
N MET A 41 -1.56 5.84 -11.06
CA MET A 41 -2.33 5.53 -9.85
C MET A 41 -3.80 5.92 -9.97
N LEU A 42 -4.13 6.99 -10.66
CA LEU A 42 -5.52 7.37 -10.98
C LEU A 42 -6.17 6.38 -11.93
N GLU A 43 -5.44 5.86 -12.92
CA GLU A 43 -5.93 4.81 -13.82
C GLU A 43 -6.25 3.52 -13.02
N LEU A 44 -5.34 3.07 -12.17
CA LEU A 44 -5.59 1.93 -11.27
C LEU A 44 -6.81 2.17 -10.38
N ASN A 45 -6.92 3.35 -9.79
CA ASN A 45 -8.07 3.71 -8.96
C ASN A 45 -9.37 3.67 -9.76
N GLN A 46 -9.37 4.12 -11.03
CA GLN A 46 -10.56 4.06 -11.88
C GLN A 46 -10.99 2.61 -12.11
N HIS A 47 -10.05 1.67 -12.35
CA HIS A 47 -10.39 0.25 -12.47
C HIS A 47 -11.05 -0.30 -11.20
N VAL A 48 -10.61 0.11 -10.02
CA VAL A 48 -11.25 -0.28 -8.74
C VAL A 48 -12.65 0.31 -8.62
N MET A 49 -12.83 1.60 -8.95
CA MET A 49 -14.13 2.28 -8.91
C MET A 49 -15.12 1.64 -9.89
N ASP A 50 -14.69 1.30 -11.09
CA ASP A 50 -15.51 0.62 -12.11
C ASP A 50 -15.93 -0.78 -11.63
N ALA A 51 -15.01 -1.52 -11.01
CA ALA A 51 -15.33 -2.84 -10.44
C ALA A 51 -16.35 -2.74 -9.31
N LEU A 52 -16.23 -1.77 -8.39
CA LEU A 52 -17.22 -1.54 -7.33
C LEU A 52 -18.59 -1.17 -7.91
N THR A 53 -18.61 -0.26 -8.88
CA THR A 53 -19.85 0.14 -9.58
C THR A 53 -20.52 -1.05 -10.26
N LYS A 54 -19.75 -1.92 -10.92
CA LYS A 54 -20.28 -3.13 -11.57
C LYS A 54 -20.95 -4.10 -10.58
N HIS A 55 -20.60 -4.02 -9.30
CA HIS A 55 -21.20 -4.82 -8.23
C HIS A 55 -22.21 -4.03 -7.39
N ASP A 56 -22.73 -2.90 -7.89
CA ASP A 56 -23.67 -2.01 -7.19
C ASP A 56 -23.17 -1.52 -5.82
N ILE A 57 -21.84 -1.39 -5.67
CA ILE A 57 -21.20 -0.87 -4.45
C ILE A 57 -20.93 0.61 -4.63
N SER A 58 -21.58 1.44 -3.80
CA SER A 58 -21.32 2.88 -3.77
C SER A 58 -19.95 3.16 -3.19
N ALA A 59 -19.14 3.95 -3.88
CA ALA A 59 -17.79 4.28 -3.45
C ALA A 59 -17.41 5.73 -3.76
N VAL A 60 -16.44 6.26 -3.00
CA VAL A 60 -15.80 7.55 -3.27
C VAL A 60 -14.29 7.35 -3.27
N SER A 61 -13.59 8.08 -4.13
CA SER A 61 -12.13 8.03 -4.24
C SER A 61 -11.49 9.24 -3.58
N LEU A 62 -10.46 9.00 -2.76
CA LEU A 62 -9.66 10.01 -2.08
C LEU A 62 -8.17 9.80 -2.39
N SER A 63 -7.64 10.51 -3.39
CA SER A 63 -6.23 10.44 -3.76
C SER A 63 -5.35 11.14 -2.71
N PRO A 64 -4.35 10.46 -2.14
CA PRO A 64 -3.55 10.99 -1.04
C PRO A 64 -2.82 12.29 -1.32
N HIS A 65 -2.33 12.53 -2.54
CA HIS A 65 -1.66 13.79 -2.87
C HIS A 65 -2.52 15.06 -2.66
N ARG A 66 -3.83 14.91 -2.41
CA ARG A 66 -4.76 16.03 -2.18
C ARG A 66 -4.98 16.34 -0.69
N TRP A 67 -4.67 15.41 0.20
CA TRP A 67 -5.00 15.53 1.62
C TRP A 67 -3.90 15.05 2.57
N ALA A 68 -2.91 14.29 2.07
CA ALA A 68 -1.80 13.79 2.84
C ALA A 68 -0.49 14.50 2.47
N LYS A 69 0.40 14.62 3.46
CA LYS A 69 1.75 15.20 3.34
C LYS A 69 2.75 14.36 4.12
N ASN A 70 3.98 14.30 3.63
CA ASN A 70 5.04 13.45 4.18
C ASN A 70 4.75 11.95 4.00
N THR A 71 5.69 11.11 4.32
CA THR A 71 5.65 9.66 4.09
C THR A 71 5.85 8.87 5.38
N GLY A 72 5.75 7.55 5.28
CA GLY A 72 5.84 6.67 6.44
C GLY A 72 4.57 6.68 7.29
N LYS A 73 4.58 5.93 8.37
CA LYS A 73 3.41 5.79 9.25
C LYS A 73 3.01 7.07 9.99
N GLU A 74 3.91 8.05 10.04
CA GLU A 74 3.70 9.36 10.69
C GLU A 74 3.32 10.45 9.67
N PHE A 75 2.91 10.11 8.45
CA PHE A 75 2.47 11.10 7.47
C PHE A 75 1.39 12.02 8.04
N LEU A 76 1.32 13.23 7.55
CA LEU A 76 0.31 14.20 7.99
C LEU A 76 -0.91 14.12 7.07
N GLY A 77 -2.10 14.25 7.64
CA GLY A 77 -3.36 14.25 6.90
C GLY A 77 -4.55 14.14 7.83
N ASP A 78 -5.66 14.75 7.42
CA ASP A 78 -6.92 14.67 8.17
C ASP A 78 -7.64 13.35 7.82
N LEU A 79 -7.74 12.46 8.78
CA LEU A 79 -8.47 11.20 8.66
C LEU A 79 -9.98 11.34 8.92
N GLY A 80 -10.46 12.50 9.36
CA GLY A 80 -11.88 12.75 9.58
C GLY A 80 -12.74 12.53 8.33
N VAL A 81 -12.14 12.63 7.14
CA VAL A 81 -12.82 12.32 5.88
C VAL A 81 -13.24 10.84 5.78
N PHE A 82 -12.57 9.95 6.50
CA PHE A 82 -12.91 8.52 6.56
C PHE A 82 -13.94 8.24 7.65
N ASP A 83 -13.84 8.89 8.81
CA ASP A 83 -14.82 8.82 9.89
C ASP A 83 -16.19 9.39 9.46
N GLY A 84 -16.19 10.44 8.66
CA GLY A 84 -17.39 11.10 8.16
C GLY A 84 -18.06 10.43 6.96
N ALA A 85 -17.52 9.33 6.47
CA ALA A 85 -18.10 8.63 5.32
C ALA A 85 -19.50 8.08 5.66
N PRO A 86 -20.55 8.31 4.82
CA PRO A 86 -21.86 7.76 5.08
C PRO A 86 -21.84 6.24 5.14
N THR A 87 -22.69 5.66 5.98
CA THR A 87 -22.86 4.21 6.07
C THR A 87 -23.21 3.60 4.71
N GLY A 88 -22.48 2.56 4.33
CA GLY A 88 -22.66 1.86 3.05
C GLY A 88 -21.86 2.46 1.90
N ILE A 89 -21.06 3.51 2.14
CA ILE A 89 -20.11 4.03 1.15
C ILE A 89 -18.73 3.44 1.40
N VAL A 90 -18.11 2.90 0.36
CA VAL A 90 -16.71 2.46 0.38
C VAL A 90 -15.81 3.65 0.05
N VAL A 91 -14.89 3.97 0.93
CA VAL A 91 -13.86 5.00 0.67
C VAL A 91 -12.63 4.29 0.08
N VAL A 92 -12.28 4.65 -1.15
CA VAL A 92 -11.12 4.10 -1.87
C VAL A 92 -9.98 5.09 -1.80
N THR A 93 -8.83 4.65 -1.34
CA THR A 93 -7.56 5.38 -1.37
C THR A 93 -6.44 4.46 -1.83
N HIS A 94 -5.27 4.97 -2.13
CA HIS A 94 -4.17 4.20 -2.72
C HIS A 94 -2.81 4.76 -2.30
N GLY A 95 -1.72 4.01 -2.46
CA GLY A 95 -0.37 4.56 -2.37
C GLY A 95 -0.16 5.65 -3.43
N ASP A 96 0.56 6.73 -3.08
CA ASP A 96 0.67 7.88 -3.97
C ASP A 96 2.00 8.63 -3.75
N VAL A 97 2.37 9.47 -4.71
CA VAL A 97 3.44 10.44 -4.52
C VAL A 97 2.84 11.69 -3.89
N VAL A 98 3.24 11.99 -2.67
CA VAL A 98 2.74 13.12 -1.89
C VAL A 98 3.79 14.21 -1.73
N GLU A 99 3.36 15.43 -1.40
CA GLU A 99 4.26 16.50 -0.99
C GLU A 99 4.95 16.13 0.33
N CYS A 100 6.23 16.48 0.44
CA CYS A 100 7.01 16.32 1.65
C CYS A 100 7.69 17.63 2.02
N ASP A 101 7.92 17.82 3.31
CA ASP A 101 8.66 18.97 3.82
C ASP A 101 10.11 18.97 3.28
N PRO A 102 10.71 20.16 3.13
CA PRO A 102 12.11 20.27 2.73
C PRO A 102 13.05 19.51 3.69
N PRO A 103 14.11 18.89 3.20
CA PRO A 103 14.62 19.00 1.82
C PRO A 103 14.01 18.01 0.82
N MET A 104 13.13 17.12 1.25
CA MET A 104 12.64 16.00 0.45
C MET A 104 11.74 16.44 -0.73
N GLY A 105 10.86 17.44 -0.53
CA GLY A 105 9.97 18.01 -1.52
C GLY A 105 8.79 17.12 -1.92
N PHE A 106 9.02 15.85 -2.20
CA PHE A 106 8.01 14.83 -2.45
C PHE A 106 8.53 13.45 -2.02
N GLY A 107 7.62 12.48 -1.92
CA GLY A 107 7.98 11.10 -1.56
C GLY A 107 6.81 10.14 -1.80
N ILE A 108 7.06 8.85 -1.68
CA ILE A 108 6.05 7.82 -1.86
C ILE A 108 5.40 7.49 -0.51
N LEU A 109 4.12 7.80 -0.37
CA LEU A 109 3.30 7.33 0.73
C LEU A 109 2.74 5.95 0.37
N SER A 110 3.18 4.92 1.08
CA SER A 110 2.77 3.56 0.80
C SER A 110 1.33 3.27 1.24
N GLY A 111 0.67 2.34 0.55
CA GLY A 111 -0.63 1.83 0.99
C GLY A 111 -0.58 1.16 2.36
N ASP A 112 0.56 0.57 2.72
CA ASP A 112 0.73 -0.09 4.02
C ASP A 112 0.80 0.93 5.18
N ASP A 113 1.40 2.09 4.96
CA ASP A 113 1.37 3.20 5.93
C ASP A 113 0.00 3.85 6.03
N LEU A 114 -0.70 3.99 4.90
CA LEU A 114 -2.09 4.46 4.88
C LEU A 114 -3.00 3.56 5.71
N VAL A 115 -3.00 2.24 5.46
CA VAL A 115 -3.89 1.32 6.19
C VAL A 115 -3.51 1.19 7.65
N TYR A 116 -2.25 1.37 8.03
CA TYR A 116 -1.83 1.44 9.43
C TYR A 116 -2.57 2.58 10.16
N ARG A 117 -2.46 3.82 9.68
CA ARG A 117 -3.14 4.96 10.31
C ARG A 117 -4.66 4.85 10.25
N LEU A 118 -5.22 4.43 9.12
CA LEU A 118 -6.66 4.20 8.99
C LEU A 118 -7.16 3.16 9.99
N ALA A 119 -6.43 2.06 10.19
CA ALA A 119 -6.84 1.01 11.10
C ALA A 119 -6.70 1.39 12.58
N THR A 120 -5.76 2.27 12.92
CA THR A 120 -5.48 2.64 14.33
C THR A 120 -6.13 3.93 14.77
N GLU A 121 -6.46 4.85 13.87
CA GLU A 121 -6.95 6.18 14.20
C GLU A 121 -8.42 6.42 13.79
N VAL A 122 -8.95 5.74 12.76
CA VAL A 122 -10.35 5.85 12.35
C VAL A 122 -11.25 5.08 13.33
N SER A 123 -12.30 5.74 13.79
CA SER A 123 -13.19 5.18 14.80
C SER A 123 -13.93 3.93 14.32
N GLY A 124 -14.05 2.94 15.19
CA GLY A 124 -14.87 1.75 14.93
C GLY A 124 -14.29 0.74 13.97
N VAL A 125 -13.06 0.91 13.50
CA VAL A 125 -12.35 -0.12 12.72
C VAL A 125 -12.12 -1.36 13.60
N LYS A 126 -12.55 -2.51 13.11
CA LYS A 126 -12.44 -3.79 13.83
C LYS A 126 -11.53 -4.78 13.16
N ARG A 127 -11.27 -4.60 11.88
CA ARG A 127 -10.52 -5.56 11.08
C ARG A 127 -9.71 -4.86 9.99
N LEU A 128 -8.47 -5.32 9.82
CA LEU A 128 -7.62 -5.03 8.68
C LEU A 128 -7.42 -6.32 7.88
N VAL A 129 -7.65 -6.27 6.57
CA VAL A 129 -7.44 -7.41 5.68
C VAL A 129 -6.44 -7.01 4.59
N PHE A 130 -5.32 -7.71 4.53
CA PHE A 130 -4.41 -7.64 3.40
C PHE A 130 -4.78 -8.73 2.40
N ALA A 131 -5.35 -8.35 1.26
CA ALA A 131 -5.63 -9.24 0.14
C ALA A 131 -4.40 -9.28 -0.77
N MET A 132 -3.72 -10.41 -0.83
CA MET A 132 -2.47 -10.58 -1.56
C MET A 132 -2.72 -11.34 -2.88
N GLY A 133 -2.01 -10.94 -3.94
CA GLY A 133 -2.00 -11.67 -5.21
C GLY A 133 -0.86 -12.70 -5.26
N GLY A 134 -1.07 -13.78 -6.03
CA GLY A 134 -0.03 -14.79 -6.30
C GLY A 134 0.31 -15.74 -5.16
N VAL A 135 -0.24 -15.53 -3.96
CA VAL A 135 0.02 -16.38 -2.78
C VAL A 135 -1.23 -16.56 -1.93
N GLU A 136 -1.30 -17.68 -1.19
CA GLU A 136 -2.46 -17.97 -0.32
C GLU A 136 -2.48 -17.12 0.98
N GLY A 137 -1.37 -16.54 1.35
CA GLY A 137 -1.15 -15.79 2.57
C GLY A 137 0.35 -15.63 2.83
N VAL A 138 0.75 -15.50 4.07
CA VAL A 138 2.18 -15.47 4.44
C VAL A 138 2.73 -16.88 4.40
N LEU A 139 3.80 -17.09 3.65
CA LEU A 139 4.46 -18.38 3.50
C LEU A 139 5.72 -18.43 4.38
N SER A 140 6.12 -19.64 4.79
CA SER A 140 7.33 -19.88 5.59
C SER A 140 8.62 -19.52 4.85
N GLU A 141 8.58 -19.60 3.52
CA GLU A 141 9.69 -19.30 2.61
C GLU A 141 9.14 -18.61 1.35
N PRO A 142 9.97 -17.90 0.57
CA PRO A 142 9.54 -17.34 -0.69
C PRO A 142 9.06 -18.42 -1.65
N PRO A 143 7.99 -18.17 -2.40
CA PRO A 143 7.61 -19.08 -3.47
C PRO A 143 8.68 -19.03 -4.56
N THR A 144 9.48 -20.07 -4.69
CA THR A 144 10.41 -20.27 -5.80
C THR A 144 9.87 -21.39 -6.68
N ASN A 145 10.15 -21.33 -8.00
CA ASN A 145 9.73 -22.39 -8.94
C ASN A 145 10.35 -23.76 -8.63
N GLU A 146 11.27 -23.84 -7.68
CA GLU A 146 12.01 -25.04 -7.31
C GLU A 146 11.65 -25.60 -5.95
N ASN A 147 10.89 -24.87 -5.11
CA ASN A 147 10.53 -25.29 -3.75
C ASN A 147 9.01 -25.36 -3.56
N ASP A 148 8.49 -26.58 -3.68
CA ASP A 148 7.11 -26.92 -3.32
C ASP A 148 6.92 -27.04 -1.77
N GLU A 149 7.93 -26.63 -0.98
CA GLU A 149 7.96 -26.81 0.48
C GLU A 149 7.47 -25.59 1.27
N ALA A 150 7.23 -24.46 0.60
CA ALA A 150 6.72 -23.23 1.25
C ALA A 150 5.34 -23.49 1.87
N LYS A 151 5.25 -23.45 3.20
CA LYS A 151 4.01 -23.70 3.93
C LYS A 151 3.31 -22.42 4.29
N LEU A 152 1.97 -22.42 4.18
CA LEU A 152 1.16 -21.33 4.66
C LEU A 152 1.28 -21.20 6.19
N ILE A 153 1.67 -20.03 6.66
CA ILE A 153 1.66 -19.68 8.08
C ILE A 153 0.24 -19.25 8.44
N THR A 154 -0.47 -20.09 9.19
CA THR A 154 -1.87 -19.82 9.55
C THR A 154 -2.02 -18.83 10.70
N VAL A 155 -1.01 -18.70 11.56
CA VAL A 155 -0.96 -17.74 12.66
C VAL A 155 0.44 -17.16 12.75
N LEU A 156 0.56 -15.86 12.52
CA LEU A 156 1.80 -15.12 12.73
C LEU A 156 1.88 -14.68 14.19
N THR A 157 3.00 -14.97 14.84
CA THR A 157 3.33 -14.46 16.17
C THR A 157 4.69 -13.75 16.13
N ARG A 158 4.96 -12.87 17.08
CA ARG A 158 6.26 -12.16 17.14
C ARG A 158 7.47 -13.07 17.30
N ASP A 159 7.25 -14.25 17.89
CA ASP A 159 8.31 -15.25 18.13
C ASP A 159 8.56 -16.15 16.91
N HIS A 160 7.76 -16.05 15.85
CA HIS A 160 8.05 -16.71 14.59
C HIS A 160 9.03 -15.85 13.79
N PRO A 161 10.25 -16.37 13.53
CA PRO A 161 11.17 -15.68 12.64
C PRO A 161 10.54 -15.66 11.24
N PHE A 162 9.99 -14.55 10.87
CA PHE A 162 9.63 -14.29 9.49
C PHE A 162 10.88 -13.76 8.80
N GLU A 163 11.61 -14.63 8.12
CA GLU A 163 12.75 -14.27 7.26
C GLU A 163 12.27 -13.66 5.95
N GLY A 164 11.36 -12.69 6.04
CA GLY A 164 10.70 -12.05 4.90
C GLY A 164 11.42 -10.83 4.38
N GLU A 165 12.74 -10.78 4.39
CA GLU A 165 13.53 -9.82 3.60
C GLU A 165 13.59 -10.24 2.13
N HIS A 166 12.42 -10.49 1.53
CA HIS A 166 12.35 -10.63 0.08
C HIS A 166 12.01 -9.27 -0.52
N MET A 167 12.98 -8.39 -0.49
CA MET A 167 13.03 -7.26 -1.40
C MET A 167 13.27 -7.84 -2.80
N THR A 168 12.20 -8.17 -3.51
CA THR A 168 12.34 -8.29 -4.96
C THR A 168 12.74 -6.91 -5.48
N ASP A 169 13.55 -6.87 -6.52
CA ASP A 169 13.98 -5.63 -7.17
C ASP A 169 12.82 -4.71 -7.61
N MET A 170 11.58 -5.17 -7.56
CA MET A 170 10.36 -4.42 -7.90
C MET A 170 9.65 -3.75 -6.72
N ASP A 171 10.04 -4.03 -5.47
CA ASP A 171 9.30 -3.51 -4.33
C ASP A 171 9.93 -2.26 -3.72
N VAL A 172 9.62 -1.12 -4.30
CA VAL A 172 10.02 0.20 -3.78
C VAL A 172 9.19 0.63 -2.55
N THR A 173 8.22 -0.19 -2.11
CA THR A 173 7.27 0.14 -1.04
C THR A 173 7.35 -0.77 0.18
N GLY A 174 8.35 -1.69 0.26
CA GLY A 174 8.64 -2.49 1.45
C GLY A 174 8.02 -3.88 1.52
N GLY A 175 7.31 -4.34 0.48
CA GLY A 175 6.86 -5.72 0.29
C GLY A 175 6.08 -6.36 1.41
N ILE A 176 6.19 -7.68 1.50
CA ILE A 176 5.51 -8.50 2.51
C ILE A 176 6.01 -8.17 3.93
N GLY A 177 7.30 -7.82 4.08
CA GLY A 177 7.89 -7.46 5.37
C GLY A 177 7.24 -6.22 5.98
N LEU A 178 6.98 -5.18 5.19
CA LEU A 178 6.28 -3.98 5.67
C LEU A 178 4.83 -4.30 6.05
N LYS A 179 4.11 -5.11 5.24
CA LYS A 179 2.74 -5.54 5.56
C LYS A 179 2.66 -6.30 6.88
N VAL A 180 3.58 -7.24 7.11
CA VAL A 180 3.65 -8.00 8.37
C VAL A 180 3.94 -7.06 9.54
N THR A 181 4.92 -6.17 9.39
CA THR A 181 5.27 -5.18 10.43
C THR A 181 4.09 -4.29 10.77
N ARG A 182 3.40 -3.71 9.77
CA ARG A 182 2.21 -2.87 9.99
C ARG A 182 1.05 -3.68 10.57
N GLY A 183 0.90 -4.94 10.13
CA GLY A 183 -0.09 -5.87 10.67
C GLY A 183 0.09 -6.08 12.17
N PHE A 184 1.30 -6.36 12.65
CA PHE A 184 1.57 -6.48 14.08
C PHE A 184 1.29 -5.19 14.84
N GLN A 185 1.71 -4.04 14.31
CA GLN A 185 1.45 -2.73 14.92
C GLN A 185 -0.05 -2.45 15.05
N VAL A 186 -0.84 -2.77 14.03
CA VAL A 186 -2.30 -2.62 14.05
C VAL A 186 -2.94 -3.58 15.07
N ALA A 187 -2.47 -4.83 15.15
CA ALA A 187 -2.98 -5.80 16.11
C ALA A 187 -2.77 -5.36 17.56
N GLU A 188 -1.69 -4.63 17.88
CA GLU A 188 -1.44 -4.04 19.19
C GLU A 188 -2.49 -3.02 19.62
N HIS A 189 -3.19 -2.40 18.67
CA HIS A 189 -4.32 -1.51 18.93
C HIS A 189 -5.66 -2.25 19.07
N GLY A 190 -5.65 -3.60 19.13
CA GLY A 190 -6.87 -4.41 19.32
C GLY A 190 -7.68 -4.63 18.04
N VAL A 191 -7.14 -4.29 16.88
CA VAL A 191 -7.77 -4.54 15.57
C VAL A 191 -7.35 -5.91 15.06
N SER A 192 -8.31 -6.74 14.64
CA SER A 192 -8.01 -8.04 14.02
C SER A 192 -7.32 -7.86 12.66
N VAL A 193 -6.21 -8.57 12.43
CA VAL A 193 -5.46 -8.49 11.18
C VAL A 193 -5.47 -9.83 10.46
N HIS A 194 -5.78 -9.82 9.17
CA HIS A 194 -5.81 -11.00 8.32
C HIS A 194 -4.98 -10.77 7.07
N MET A 195 -4.18 -11.76 6.69
CA MET A 195 -3.42 -11.78 5.45
C MET A 195 -3.89 -12.98 4.63
N VAL A 196 -4.56 -12.72 3.51
CA VAL A 196 -5.28 -13.75 2.75
C VAL A 196 -5.02 -13.61 1.26
N SER A 197 -5.27 -14.67 0.50
CA SER A 197 -5.31 -14.55 -0.97
C SER A 197 -6.47 -13.66 -1.40
N GLY A 198 -6.17 -12.70 -2.28
CA GLY A 198 -7.18 -11.90 -2.96
C GLY A 198 -7.74 -12.55 -4.22
N GLU A 199 -7.17 -13.67 -4.66
CA GLU A 199 -7.53 -14.38 -5.89
C GLU A 199 -8.50 -15.53 -5.65
N LEU A 200 -8.55 -16.05 -4.42
CA LEU A 200 -9.42 -17.17 -4.07
C LEU A 200 -10.78 -16.67 -3.57
N ASP A 201 -11.83 -17.04 -4.27
CA ASP A 201 -13.20 -16.81 -3.83
C ASP A 201 -13.39 -17.31 -2.39
N GLN A 202 -14.04 -16.50 -1.55
CA GLN A 202 -14.37 -16.80 -0.15
C GLN A 202 -13.26 -16.58 0.89
N ARG A 203 -12.05 -16.16 0.54
CA ARG A 203 -11.00 -15.84 1.53
C ARG A 203 -11.15 -14.44 2.15
N VAL A 204 -11.93 -13.57 1.52
CA VAL A 204 -12.17 -12.16 1.95
C VAL A 204 -13.62 -11.94 2.39
N LYS A 205 -14.26 -12.91 3.00
CA LYS A 205 -15.66 -12.80 3.53
C LYS A 205 -15.70 -12.33 4.98
#